data_3f2238bffae9c97bcdd78fcf8a5dd868
#
_entry.id   3f2238bffae9c97bcdd78fcf8a5dd868
#
_cell.length_a   1.000
_cell.length_b   1.000
_cell.length_c   1.000
_cell.angle_alpha   90.00
_cell.angle_beta   90.00
_cell.angle_gamma   90.00
#
_symmetry.space_group_name_H-M   'P 1'
#
loop_
_entity.id
_entity.type
_entity.pdbx_description
1 polymer ?
#
loop_
_entity_poly.entity_id
_entity_poly.type
_entity_poly.pdbx_seq_one_letter_code
_entity_poly.pdbx_strand_id
1 'polypeptide(L)'
;MLPHVYHLHWVRLLGWARWVLPVLWLVIAGGGLPAAAQSGVVLPGDEARPDPTRIALDDMRVDIRIDQQFARVRIVQIYANRTNQPLEGKYIFRLPTSGAIADFAVWDGDVRIPGVMLELPRAQEVYAELKRQAIDPGLVTQEDEAGGATAFTVRLVPIPAYGTKRVELEYVEAVPVAGLRSFFSLPFKPSQYGQQAVGSLSIRVDITSGFPLVGFRQRDTAYPLQVTPMGVNRVVAEYQGAGVALTQDLAFDYGLDVSRTSASLIAYRSPEPLLAYDLRDPNRTKPDEDGYFEVSALFNERGQPVSDFGRTPAPPRSVVVMLDTSLSMNFEKLDRAYEACSLFLKSLRPEDRFNLVLFNDDVQAFSETPQTGTAENTARALDFIRRSYLSGGTDFAKALQRGLALAKALPGDERTLILITDGNPTLTTTRGNKLIRDFAEANAKGGAPVRVFAFGVGADANREFLSELARVSRGVSEFGRETDDLTFRLDAFF
;
A
#
# COMPACT_ATOMS: atom_id res chain seq x y z
N MET A 1 -72.06 16.01 -35.79
CA MET A 1 -71.44 14.75 -36.28
C MET A 1 -70.33 14.39 -35.30
N LEU A 2 -70.40 13.21 -34.85
CA LEU A 2 -69.76 12.72 -33.61
C LEU A 2 -68.23 12.66 -33.60
N PRO A 3 -67.59 12.80 -32.42
CA PRO A 3 -66.15 12.63 -32.25
C PRO A 3 -65.78 11.17 -31.94
N HIS A 4 -64.68 10.71 -32.44
CA HIS A 4 -64.11 9.42 -32.08
C HIS A 4 -63.26 9.53 -30.80
N VAL A 5 -63.66 8.72 -29.83
CA VAL A 5 -62.98 8.42 -28.56
C VAL A 5 -61.81 7.49 -28.83
N TYR A 6 -60.61 7.83 -28.38
CA TYR A 6 -59.51 6.89 -28.20
C TYR A 6 -59.34 6.57 -26.73
N HIS A 7 -59.93 5.45 -26.36
CA HIS A 7 -59.54 4.69 -25.19
C HIS A 7 -58.50 3.65 -25.58
N LEU A 8 -57.63 3.34 -24.68
CA LEU A 8 -56.73 2.19 -24.53
C LEU A 8 -55.24 2.47 -24.84
N HIS A 9 -54.50 2.27 -23.79
CA HIS A 9 -53.44 1.28 -23.53
C HIS A 9 -52.46 1.73 -22.44
N TRP A 10 -53.00 1.98 -21.25
CA TRP A 10 -52.13 2.25 -20.08
C TRP A 10 -51.95 1.05 -19.13
N VAL A 11 -52.41 -0.13 -19.47
CA VAL A 11 -52.45 -1.27 -18.51
C VAL A 11 -51.36 -2.33 -18.76
N ARG A 12 -50.51 -2.19 -19.79
CA ARG A 12 -49.51 -3.23 -20.12
C ARG A 12 -48.06 -2.89 -19.84
N LEU A 13 -47.75 -1.68 -19.39
CA LEU A 13 -46.35 -1.28 -19.06
C LEU A 13 -45.95 -1.44 -17.59
N LEU A 14 -46.88 -1.73 -16.70
CA LEU A 14 -46.59 -1.97 -15.27
C LEU A 14 -46.19 -3.41 -14.94
N GLY A 15 -46.36 -4.35 -15.88
CA GLY A 15 -45.99 -5.75 -15.68
C GLY A 15 -44.49 -6.05 -15.87
N TRP A 16 -43.78 -5.25 -16.62
CA TRP A 16 -42.36 -5.47 -16.90
C TRP A 16 -41.43 -4.79 -15.91
N ALA A 17 -41.87 -3.70 -15.29
CA ALA A 17 -41.08 -3.01 -14.27
C ALA A 17 -40.91 -3.80 -12.94
N ARG A 18 -41.79 -4.77 -12.70
CA ARG A 18 -41.74 -5.59 -11.48
C ARG A 18 -40.73 -6.73 -11.52
N TRP A 19 -40.25 -7.09 -12.71
CA TRP A 19 -39.25 -8.19 -12.89
C TRP A 19 -37.84 -7.67 -13.20
N VAL A 20 -37.69 -6.41 -13.58
CA VAL A 20 -36.38 -5.79 -13.85
C VAL A 20 -35.71 -5.26 -12.59
N LEU A 21 -36.48 -4.80 -11.61
CA LEU A 21 -35.94 -4.29 -10.33
C LEU A 21 -35.18 -5.34 -9.49
N PRO A 22 -35.63 -6.60 -9.34
CA PRO A 22 -34.84 -7.58 -8.61
C PRO A 22 -33.59 -8.06 -9.37
N VAL A 23 -33.57 -7.99 -10.72
CA VAL A 23 -32.37 -8.36 -11.50
C VAL A 23 -31.32 -7.26 -11.45
N LEU A 24 -31.72 -5.98 -11.41
CA LEU A 24 -30.80 -4.86 -11.24
C LEU A 24 -30.17 -4.82 -9.85
N TRP A 25 -30.92 -5.24 -8.81
CA TRP A 25 -30.38 -5.36 -7.46
C TRP A 25 -29.41 -6.55 -7.29
N LEU A 26 -29.56 -7.60 -8.07
CA LEU A 26 -28.65 -8.76 -8.01
C LEU A 26 -27.30 -8.49 -8.73
N VAL A 27 -27.27 -7.55 -9.69
CA VAL A 27 -26.03 -7.16 -10.39
C VAL A 27 -25.23 -6.11 -9.61
N ILE A 28 -25.90 -5.30 -8.75
CA ILE A 28 -25.21 -4.32 -7.87
C ILE A 28 -24.65 -4.97 -6.61
N ALA A 29 -25.16 -6.16 -6.21
CA ALA A 29 -24.63 -6.91 -5.07
C ALA A 29 -23.39 -7.79 -5.41
N GLY A 30 -22.93 -7.74 -6.67
CA GLY A 30 -21.71 -8.43 -7.15
C GLY A 30 -20.49 -7.51 -7.28
N GLY A 31 -20.50 -6.33 -6.68
CA GLY A 31 -19.31 -5.49 -6.53
C GLY A 31 -18.36 -6.19 -5.56
N GLY A 32 -17.29 -6.79 -6.10
CA GLY A 32 -16.25 -7.39 -5.28
C GLY A 32 -15.69 -6.35 -4.31
N LEU A 33 -15.74 -6.65 -3.03
CA LEU A 33 -15.09 -5.83 -2.00
C LEU A 33 -13.60 -5.75 -2.32
N PRO A 34 -12.95 -4.58 -2.18
CA PRO A 34 -11.53 -4.45 -2.41
C PRO A 34 -10.76 -5.40 -1.50
N ALA A 35 -9.86 -6.13 -2.12
CA ALA A 35 -9.08 -7.14 -1.44
C ALA A 35 -7.90 -6.51 -0.71
N ALA A 36 -7.94 -6.49 0.61
CA ALA A 36 -6.82 -6.03 1.43
C ALA A 36 -5.64 -7.01 1.43
N ALA A 37 -4.44 -6.50 1.63
CA ALA A 37 -3.21 -7.28 1.74
C ALA A 37 -3.29 -8.29 2.90
N GLN A 38 -2.70 -9.48 2.76
CA GLN A 38 -2.84 -10.56 3.71
C GLN A 38 -1.67 -11.55 3.66
N SER A 39 -1.13 -11.93 4.83
CA SER A 39 -0.08 -12.96 4.91
C SER A 39 -0.70 -14.34 5.05
N GLY A 40 -0.95 -14.99 3.92
CA GLY A 40 -1.29 -16.41 3.82
C GLY A 40 -2.53 -16.88 4.61
N VAL A 41 -3.54 -17.33 3.87
CA VAL A 41 -4.72 -17.98 4.42
C VAL A 41 -4.96 -19.28 3.65
N VAL A 42 -5.36 -20.35 4.34
CA VAL A 42 -5.80 -21.58 3.68
C VAL A 42 -7.31 -21.69 3.76
N LEU A 43 -7.92 -21.78 2.58
CA LEU A 43 -9.35 -22.08 2.43
C LEU A 43 -9.52 -23.57 2.20
N PRO A 44 -10.41 -24.28 2.94
CA PRO A 44 -10.67 -25.69 2.70
C PRO A 44 -11.37 -25.90 1.34
N GLY A 45 -10.79 -26.67 0.44
CA GLY A 45 -11.35 -26.97 -0.88
C GLY A 45 -11.68 -25.71 -1.68
N ASP A 46 -12.92 -25.60 -2.14
CA ASP A 46 -13.46 -24.46 -2.89
C ASP A 46 -14.28 -23.49 -2.00
N GLU A 47 -14.12 -23.56 -0.68
CA GLU A 47 -14.82 -22.67 0.24
C GLU A 47 -14.35 -21.23 0.09
N ALA A 48 -15.27 -20.28 0.34
CA ALA A 48 -14.97 -18.85 0.24
C ALA A 48 -14.40 -18.25 1.55
N ARG A 49 -14.32 -19.05 2.63
CA ARG A 49 -13.85 -18.59 3.95
C ARG A 49 -13.01 -19.66 4.64
N PRO A 50 -12.00 -19.25 5.46
CA PRO A 50 -11.27 -20.21 6.28
C PRO A 50 -12.18 -20.81 7.34
N ASP A 51 -11.99 -22.10 7.58
CA ASP A 51 -12.66 -22.85 8.64
C ASP A 51 -11.62 -23.48 9.59
N PRO A 52 -11.31 -22.85 10.73
CA PRO A 52 -10.31 -23.34 11.67
C PRO A 52 -10.70 -24.70 12.32
N THR A 53 -11.98 -25.11 12.24
CA THR A 53 -12.41 -26.43 12.72
C THR A 53 -12.01 -27.54 11.76
N ARG A 54 -11.71 -27.21 10.51
CA ARG A 54 -11.25 -28.13 9.48
C ARG A 54 -9.76 -27.98 9.21
N ILE A 55 -9.28 -26.75 8.89
CA ILE A 55 -7.88 -26.45 8.67
C ILE A 55 -7.50 -25.27 9.57
N ALA A 56 -6.68 -25.53 10.59
CA ALA A 56 -6.21 -24.53 11.55
C ALA A 56 -4.77 -24.12 11.24
N LEU A 57 -4.43 -22.84 11.44
CA LEU A 57 -3.05 -22.37 11.44
C LEU A 57 -2.44 -22.63 12.83
N ASP A 58 -1.65 -23.68 12.93
CA ASP A 58 -1.09 -24.13 14.23
C ASP A 58 0.19 -23.38 14.62
N ASP A 59 1.08 -23.14 13.66
CA ASP A 59 2.37 -22.44 13.91
C ASP A 59 2.62 -21.45 12.78
N MET A 60 3.11 -20.27 13.15
CA MET A 60 3.56 -19.25 12.21
C MET A 60 4.86 -18.62 12.73
N ARG A 61 5.89 -18.66 11.92
CA ARG A 61 7.19 -18.05 12.17
C ARG A 61 7.49 -17.03 11.11
N VAL A 62 7.86 -15.85 11.55
CA VAL A 62 8.18 -14.71 10.71
C VAL A 62 9.58 -14.22 11.05
N ASP A 63 10.48 -14.31 10.08
CA ASP A 63 11.84 -13.77 10.15
C ASP A 63 11.97 -12.62 9.17
N ILE A 64 12.18 -11.40 9.69
CA ILE A 64 12.31 -10.18 8.93
C ILE A 64 13.74 -9.70 9.08
N ARG A 65 14.49 -9.67 7.99
CA ARG A 65 15.84 -9.12 7.94
C ARG A 65 15.85 -7.88 7.07
N ILE A 66 16.14 -6.76 7.69
CA ILE A 66 16.31 -5.51 6.98
C ILE A 66 17.80 -5.19 6.94
N ASP A 67 18.35 -5.18 5.74
CA ASP A 67 19.73 -4.75 5.50
C ASP A 67 19.68 -3.47 4.66
N GLN A 68 20.14 -2.38 5.28
CA GLN A 68 19.99 -1.03 4.74
C GLN A 68 18.52 -0.67 4.49
N GLN A 69 18.09 -0.68 3.23
CA GLN A 69 16.75 -0.33 2.76
C GLN A 69 16.06 -1.48 2.04
N PHE A 70 16.54 -2.72 2.25
CA PHE A 70 15.94 -3.92 1.69
C PHE A 70 15.54 -4.88 2.80
N ALA A 71 14.25 -5.20 2.83
CA ALA A 71 13.72 -6.23 3.71
C ALA A 71 13.68 -7.56 2.96
N ARG A 72 14.13 -8.61 3.63
CA ARG A 72 13.89 -10.02 3.28
C ARG A 72 12.99 -10.60 4.35
N VAL A 73 11.82 -11.04 3.95
CA VAL A 73 10.79 -11.57 4.85
C VAL A 73 10.59 -13.04 4.55
N ARG A 74 10.82 -13.88 5.55
CA ARG A 74 10.52 -15.32 5.48
C ARG A 74 9.39 -15.66 6.41
N ILE A 75 8.36 -16.29 5.88
CA ILE A 75 7.18 -16.73 6.60
C ILE A 75 7.07 -18.24 6.48
N VAL A 76 7.04 -18.93 7.61
CA VAL A 76 6.81 -20.36 7.69
C VAL A 76 5.49 -20.58 8.40
N GLN A 77 4.56 -21.27 7.78
CA GLN A 77 3.23 -21.55 8.32
C GLN A 77 2.97 -23.05 8.31
N ILE A 78 2.45 -23.56 9.43
CA ILE A 78 2.05 -24.97 9.57
C ILE A 78 0.54 -25.00 9.76
N TYR A 79 -0.13 -25.60 8.79
CA TYR A 79 -1.58 -25.83 8.81
C TYR A 79 -1.90 -27.26 9.22
N ALA A 80 -2.83 -27.43 10.14
CA ALA A 80 -3.28 -28.74 10.64
C ALA A 80 -4.68 -29.04 10.15
N ASN A 81 -4.85 -30.22 9.57
CA ASN A 81 -6.15 -30.80 9.26
C ASN A 81 -6.75 -31.42 10.53
N ARG A 82 -7.88 -30.90 10.98
CA ARG A 82 -8.60 -31.35 12.19
C ARG A 82 -9.64 -32.45 11.89
N THR A 83 -9.71 -32.93 10.65
CA THR A 83 -10.67 -33.91 10.23
C THR A 83 -10.08 -35.32 10.04
N ASN A 84 -10.93 -36.32 9.97
CA ASN A 84 -10.53 -37.70 9.73
C ASN A 84 -10.38 -38.06 8.24
N GLN A 85 -10.42 -37.07 7.35
CA GLN A 85 -10.25 -37.25 5.89
C GLN A 85 -9.17 -36.34 5.37
N PRO A 86 -8.42 -36.74 4.33
CA PRO A 86 -7.50 -35.85 3.64
C PRO A 86 -8.27 -34.66 3.06
N LEU A 87 -7.70 -33.46 3.20
CA LEU A 87 -8.29 -32.22 2.68
C LEU A 87 -7.41 -31.63 1.59
N GLU A 88 -8.05 -30.93 0.68
CA GLU A 88 -7.43 -29.99 -0.25
C GLU A 88 -7.55 -28.58 0.34
N GLY A 89 -6.48 -27.78 0.25
CA GLY A 89 -6.45 -26.41 0.71
C GLY A 89 -6.06 -25.43 -0.40
N LYS A 90 -6.70 -24.28 -0.44
CA LYS A 90 -6.33 -23.16 -1.29
C LYS A 90 -5.59 -22.13 -0.43
N TYR A 91 -4.26 -22.06 -0.54
CA TYR A 91 -3.44 -21.07 0.14
C TYR A 91 -3.41 -19.78 -0.69
N ILE A 92 -3.77 -18.68 -0.07
CA ILE A 92 -3.80 -17.36 -0.71
C ILE A 92 -2.91 -16.42 0.09
N PHE A 93 -1.99 -15.73 -0.57
CA PHE A 93 -1.20 -14.67 0.03
C PHE A 93 -1.07 -13.48 -0.92
N ARG A 94 -0.81 -12.30 -0.34
CA ARG A 94 -0.64 -11.06 -1.08
C ARG A 94 0.67 -10.42 -0.70
N LEU A 95 1.38 -9.93 -1.71
CA LEU A 95 2.60 -9.17 -1.51
C LEU A 95 2.33 -7.67 -1.52
N PRO A 96 3.15 -6.89 -0.79
CA PRO A 96 3.25 -5.46 -1.01
C PRO A 96 3.55 -5.16 -2.49
N THR A 97 3.16 -3.99 -2.98
CA THR A 97 3.41 -3.58 -4.38
C THR A 97 4.89 -3.54 -4.75
N SER A 98 5.76 -3.29 -3.77
CA SER A 98 7.23 -3.32 -3.92
C SER A 98 7.83 -4.70 -3.69
N GLY A 99 7.01 -5.68 -3.31
CA GLY A 99 7.48 -7.02 -2.95
C GLY A 99 7.68 -7.91 -4.16
N ALA A 100 8.76 -8.69 -4.15
CA ALA A 100 9.05 -9.73 -5.12
C ALA A 100 9.30 -11.07 -4.42
N ILE A 101 8.67 -12.16 -4.90
CA ILE A 101 8.92 -13.50 -4.35
C ILE A 101 10.37 -13.88 -4.60
N ALA A 102 11.08 -14.23 -3.52
CA ALA A 102 12.43 -14.75 -3.57
C ALA A 102 12.45 -16.28 -3.53
N ASP A 103 11.56 -16.89 -2.74
CA ASP A 103 11.44 -18.35 -2.62
C ASP A 103 10.03 -18.73 -2.16
N PHE A 104 9.58 -19.89 -2.61
CA PHE A 104 8.33 -20.49 -2.16
C PHE A 104 8.49 -22.01 -2.11
N ALA A 105 8.00 -22.64 -1.06
CA ALA A 105 8.01 -24.09 -0.97
C ALA A 105 6.82 -24.64 -0.17
N VAL A 106 6.41 -25.82 -0.53
CA VAL A 106 5.49 -26.66 0.24
C VAL A 106 6.25 -27.89 0.71
N TRP A 107 5.97 -28.35 1.92
CA TRP A 107 6.60 -29.55 2.45
C TRP A 107 5.63 -30.72 2.44
N ASP A 108 6.12 -31.85 1.96
CA ASP A 108 5.42 -33.13 2.05
C ASP A 108 6.18 -34.05 3.03
N GLY A 109 5.65 -34.12 4.25
CA GLY A 109 6.44 -34.67 5.37
C GLY A 109 7.72 -33.87 5.58
N ASP A 110 8.87 -34.56 5.48
CA ASP A 110 10.21 -33.96 5.61
C ASP A 110 10.82 -33.49 4.29
N VAL A 111 10.12 -33.67 3.18
CA VAL A 111 10.61 -33.30 1.84
C VAL A 111 10.16 -31.89 1.48
N ARG A 112 11.13 -31.01 1.22
CA ARG A 112 10.88 -29.66 0.71
C ARG A 112 10.66 -29.70 -0.81
N ILE A 113 9.48 -29.27 -1.25
CA ILE A 113 9.11 -29.14 -2.66
C ILE A 113 9.16 -27.66 -3.02
N PRO A 114 10.19 -27.19 -3.73
CA PRO A 114 10.28 -25.78 -4.12
C PRO A 114 9.23 -25.45 -5.18
N GLY A 115 8.65 -24.27 -5.07
CA GLY A 115 7.79 -23.70 -6.11
C GLY A 115 8.63 -23.28 -7.32
N VAL A 116 8.14 -23.57 -8.51
CA VAL A 116 8.73 -23.12 -9.77
C VAL A 116 7.81 -22.12 -10.42
N MET A 117 8.31 -20.91 -10.69
CA MET A 117 7.55 -19.92 -11.46
C MET A 117 7.57 -20.27 -12.95
N LEU A 118 6.39 -20.49 -13.50
CA LEU A 118 6.18 -20.78 -14.92
C LEU A 118 5.12 -19.82 -15.47
N GLU A 119 5.12 -19.62 -16.78
CA GLU A 119 3.98 -18.94 -17.44
C GLU A 119 2.69 -19.72 -17.19
N LEU A 120 1.59 -19.02 -16.92
CA LEU A 120 0.34 -19.61 -16.46
C LEU A 120 -0.16 -20.82 -17.29
N PRO A 121 -0.17 -20.79 -18.65
CA PRO A 121 -0.58 -21.96 -19.43
C PRO A 121 0.32 -23.16 -19.20
N ARG A 122 1.64 -22.93 -19.14
CA ARG A 122 2.62 -23.99 -18.92
C ARG A 122 2.54 -24.54 -17.49
N ALA A 123 2.32 -23.69 -16.52
CA ALA A 123 2.12 -24.08 -15.13
C ALA A 123 0.90 -25.00 -14.98
N GLN A 124 -0.22 -24.69 -15.65
CA GLN A 124 -1.43 -25.51 -15.65
C GLN A 124 -1.21 -26.88 -16.29
N GLU A 125 -0.49 -26.97 -17.40
CA GLU A 125 -0.14 -28.25 -18.06
C GLU A 125 0.72 -29.12 -17.13
N VAL A 126 1.79 -28.57 -16.56
CA VAL A 126 2.68 -29.28 -15.64
C VAL A 126 1.92 -29.75 -14.40
N TYR A 127 1.06 -28.90 -13.84
CA TYR A 127 0.21 -29.25 -12.69
C TYR A 127 -0.71 -30.42 -12.99
N ALA A 128 -1.41 -30.39 -14.13
CA ALA A 128 -2.31 -31.47 -14.54
C ALA A 128 -1.56 -32.79 -14.75
N GLU A 129 -0.33 -32.75 -15.26
CA GLU A 129 0.50 -33.95 -15.44
C GLU A 129 0.97 -34.52 -14.11
N LEU A 130 1.51 -33.69 -13.22
CA LEU A 130 1.99 -34.12 -11.90
C LEU A 130 0.87 -34.61 -10.99
N LYS A 131 -0.32 -33.97 -11.06
CA LYS A 131 -1.50 -34.46 -10.35
C LYS A 131 -1.93 -35.86 -10.82
N ARG A 132 -1.80 -36.18 -12.12
CA ARG A 132 -2.04 -37.53 -12.63
C ARG A 132 -1.05 -38.56 -12.07
N GLN A 133 0.16 -38.13 -11.76
CA GLN A 133 1.21 -38.98 -11.16
C GLN A 133 1.13 -39.03 -9.63
N ALA A 134 0.08 -38.48 -9.00
CA ALA A 134 -0.10 -38.37 -7.54
C ALA A 134 1.04 -37.60 -6.82
N ILE A 135 1.73 -36.73 -7.55
CA ILE A 135 2.72 -35.80 -6.99
C ILE A 135 2.00 -34.47 -6.74
N ASP A 136 2.19 -33.87 -5.56
CA ASP A 136 1.67 -32.52 -5.25
C ASP A 136 2.62 -31.46 -5.82
N PRO A 137 2.32 -30.82 -6.95
CA PRO A 137 3.22 -29.88 -7.58
C PRO A 137 3.13 -28.45 -7.05
N GLY A 138 2.18 -28.13 -6.14
CA GLY A 138 1.99 -26.76 -5.65
C GLY A 138 1.88 -25.73 -6.80
N LEU A 139 0.74 -25.64 -7.47
CA LEU A 139 0.54 -24.64 -8.52
C LEU A 139 0.35 -23.25 -7.91
N VAL A 140 1.27 -22.33 -8.17
CA VAL A 140 1.14 -20.90 -7.84
C VAL A 140 0.57 -20.17 -9.04
N THR A 141 -0.59 -19.56 -8.87
CA THR A 141 -1.19 -18.66 -9.87
C THR A 141 -1.17 -17.23 -9.36
N GLN A 142 -0.79 -16.30 -10.24
CA GLN A 142 -0.87 -14.87 -9.98
C GLN A 142 -2.20 -14.35 -10.52
N GLU A 143 -2.96 -13.67 -9.68
CA GLU A 143 -4.16 -12.97 -10.08
C GLU A 143 -3.92 -11.47 -9.84
N ASP A 144 -3.96 -10.67 -10.90
CA ASP A 144 -3.93 -9.22 -10.79
C ASP A 144 -5.31 -8.74 -10.36
N GLU A 145 -5.44 -8.38 -9.10
CA GLU A 145 -6.68 -7.77 -8.59
C GLU A 145 -6.71 -6.27 -8.89
N ALA A 146 -7.91 -5.76 -9.14
CA ALA A 146 -8.13 -4.31 -9.20
C ALA A 146 -7.66 -3.70 -7.88
N GLY A 147 -6.55 -2.94 -7.91
CA GLY A 147 -5.94 -2.37 -6.70
C GLY A 147 -4.43 -2.50 -6.61
N GLY A 148 -3.78 -3.15 -7.59
CA GLY A 148 -2.31 -3.22 -7.69
C GLY A 148 -1.63 -4.08 -6.61
N ALA A 149 -2.37 -4.80 -5.74
CA ALA A 149 -1.82 -5.91 -4.97
C ALA A 149 -1.82 -7.17 -5.83
N THR A 150 -0.70 -7.84 -5.89
CA THR A 150 -0.62 -9.13 -6.57
C THR A 150 -1.01 -10.21 -5.58
N ALA A 151 -2.15 -10.84 -5.80
CA ALA A 151 -2.56 -12.03 -5.06
C ALA A 151 -1.96 -13.28 -5.70
N PHE A 152 -1.42 -14.14 -4.86
CA PHE A 152 -0.89 -15.43 -5.26
C PHE A 152 -1.73 -16.54 -4.64
N THR A 153 -2.14 -17.48 -5.44
CA THR A 153 -2.91 -18.64 -5.02
C THR A 153 -2.13 -19.91 -5.24
N VAL A 154 -2.09 -20.76 -4.21
CA VAL A 154 -1.43 -22.08 -4.26
C VAL A 154 -2.41 -23.14 -3.81
N ARG A 155 -2.56 -24.22 -4.57
CA ARG A 155 -3.30 -25.41 -4.15
C ARG A 155 -2.40 -26.34 -3.35
N LEU A 156 -2.81 -26.66 -2.14
CA LEU A 156 -2.14 -27.61 -1.23
C LEU A 156 -2.90 -28.93 -1.23
N VAL A 157 -2.28 -29.98 -1.76
CA VAL A 157 -2.92 -31.32 -1.90
C VAL A 157 -1.90 -32.43 -1.64
N PRO A 158 -2.22 -33.48 -0.87
CA PRO A 158 -3.25 -33.50 0.16
C PRO A 158 -2.74 -32.95 1.48
N ILE A 159 -3.65 -32.45 2.34
CA ILE A 159 -3.36 -32.26 3.75
C ILE A 159 -3.88 -33.54 4.45
N PRO A 160 -3.00 -34.41 4.98
CA PRO A 160 -3.42 -35.71 5.49
C PRO A 160 -4.45 -35.60 6.62
N ALA A 161 -5.28 -36.65 6.79
CA ALA A 161 -6.21 -36.71 7.92
C ALA A 161 -5.45 -36.60 9.25
N TYR A 162 -5.87 -35.67 10.11
CA TYR A 162 -5.18 -35.32 11.37
C TYR A 162 -3.70 -35.00 11.22
N GLY A 163 -3.25 -34.71 10.00
CA GLY A 163 -1.87 -34.35 9.68
C GLY A 163 -1.68 -32.85 9.48
N THR A 164 -0.47 -32.47 9.09
CA THR A 164 -0.08 -31.08 8.88
C THR A 164 0.48 -30.87 7.47
N LYS A 165 0.43 -29.62 7.02
CA LYS A 165 1.12 -29.15 5.79
C LYS A 165 1.90 -27.88 6.13
N ARG A 166 3.18 -27.86 5.80
CA ARG A 166 4.05 -26.71 5.99
C ARG A 166 4.20 -25.95 4.68
N VAL A 167 4.04 -24.64 4.76
CA VAL A 167 4.22 -23.68 3.66
C VAL A 167 5.33 -22.71 4.04
N GLU A 168 6.24 -22.45 3.13
CA GLU A 168 7.29 -21.45 3.26
C GLU A 168 7.17 -20.43 2.14
N LEU A 169 7.19 -19.16 2.51
CA LEU A 169 7.21 -18.02 1.61
C LEU A 169 8.38 -17.13 2.00
N GLU A 170 9.19 -16.76 1.03
CA GLU A 170 10.20 -15.72 1.18
C GLU A 170 10.02 -14.68 0.09
N TYR A 171 10.00 -13.40 0.49
CA TYR A 171 9.95 -12.30 -0.44
C TYR A 171 10.91 -11.18 -0.02
N VAL A 172 11.23 -10.32 -0.96
CA VAL A 172 12.06 -9.14 -0.76
C VAL A 172 11.28 -7.89 -1.12
N GLU A 173 11.49 -6.80 -0.40
CA GLU A 173 10.91 -5.51 -0.69
C GLU A 173 11.84 -4.36 -0.31
N ALA A 174 11.70 -3.22 -0.99
CA ALA A 174 12.38 -2.00 -0.60
C ALA A 174 11.67 -1.38 0.62
N VAL A 175 12.47 -0.96 1.62
CA VAL A 175 12.00 -0.23 2.79
C VAL A 175 12.29 1.25 2.57
N PRO A 176 11.30 2.07 2.22
CA PRO A 176 11.52 3.46 1.88
C PRO A 176 12.00 4.27 3.09
N VAL A 177 12.82 5.27 2.81
CA VAL A 177 13.24 6.28 3.78
C VAL A 177 12.52 7.58 3.46
N ALA A 178 11.83 8.11 4.45
CA ALA A 178 11.17 9.41 4.35
C ALA A 178 11.44 10.21 5.63
N GLY A 179 11.90 11.45 5.51
CA GLY A 179 12.25 12.30 6.65
C GLY A 179 13.27 11.65 7.60
N LEU A 180 14.24 10.88 7.08
CA LEU A 180 15.24 10.10 7.84
C LEU A 180 14.64 9.00 8.74
N ARG A 181 13.43 8.58 8.43
CA ARG A 181 12.80 7.42 9.05
C ARG A 181 12.48 6.38 7.99
N SER A 182 12.67 5.12 8.36
CA SER A 182 12.24 3.97 7.56
C SER A 182 11.03 3.34 8.21
N PHE A 183 10.13 2.86 7.38
CA PHE A 183 8.93 2.16 7.83
C PHE A 183 8.81 0.80 7.18
N PHE A 184 8.36 -0.15 7.97
CA PHE A 184 8.05 -1.49 7.53
C PHE A 184 6.66 -1.90 8.03
N SER A 185 5.88 -2.56 7.16
CA SER A 185 4.60 -3.12 7.52
C SER A 185 4.41 -4.47 6.86
N LEU A 186 4.06 -5.47 7.66
CA LEU A 186 3.69 -6.82 7.21
C LEU A 186 2.21 -7.04 7.49
N PRO A 187 1.38 -7.23 6.46
CA PRO A 187 -0.06 -7.41 6.65
C PRO A 187 -0.35 -8.79 7.24
N PHE A 188 -0.82 -8.81 8.48
CA PHE A 188 -1.28 -10.01 9.19
C PHE A 188 -2.80 -10.11 9.24
N LYS A 189 -3.49 -8.96 9.26
CA LYS A 189 -4.94 -8.91 9.39
C LYS A 189 -5.62 -9.48 8.14
N PRO A 190 -6.41 -10.57 8.28
CA PRO A 190 -7.18 -11.12 7.17
C PRO A 190 -8.43 -10.27 6.92
N SER A 191 -8.36 -9.33 5.99
CA SER A 191 -9.40 -8.32 5.78
C SER A 191 -10.72 -8.84 5.22
N GLN A 192 -10.70 -9.92 4.42
CA GLN A 192 -11.90 -10.47 3.78
C GLN A 192 -12.51 -11.67 4.51
N TYR A 193 -11.73 -12.33 5.35
CA TYR A 193 -12.08 -13.64 5.86
C TYR A 193 -12.41 -13.67 7.35
N GLY A 194 -12.48 -12.50 7.99
CA GLY A 194 -12.70 -12.40 9.44
C GLY A 194 -11.42 -12.63 10.25
N GLN A 195 -11.58 -12.88 11.54
CA GLN A 195 -10.44 -13.11 12.42
C GLN A 195 -9.83 -14.48 12.20
N GLN A 196 -8.51 -14.54 12.04
CA GLN A 196 -7.74 -15.78 12.07
C GLN A 196 -6.92 -15.82 13.35
N ALA A 197 -6.90 -16.96 14.02
CA ALA A 197 -6.04 -17.22 15.15
C ALA A 197 -4.91 -18.18 14.74
N VAL A 198 -3.76 -18.00 15.32
CA VAL A 198 -2.62 -18.91 15.17
C VAL A 198 -2.29 -19.56 16.51
N GLY A 199 -2.04 -20.86 16.49
CA GLY A 199 -1.73 -21.61 17.72
C GLY A 199 -0.44 -21.15 18.40
N SER A 200 0.61 -20.90 17.60
CA SER A 200 1.89 -20.34 18.06
C SER A 200 2.40 -19.33 17.05
N LEU A 201 2.72 -18.12 17.49
CA LEU A 201 3.31 -17.06 16.65
C LEU A 201 4.70 -16.69 17.19
N SER A 202 5.70 -16.73 16.31
CA SER A 202 7.05 -16.25 16.57
C SER A 202 7.43 -15.21 15.51
N ILE A 203 7.87 -14.04 15.95
CA ILE A 203 8.32 -12.94 15.09
C ILE A 203 9.74 -12.59 15.50
N ARG A 204 10.64 -12.50 14.54
CA ARG A 204 11.98 -11.96 14.70
C ARG A 204 12.24 -10.89 13.66
N VAL A 205 12.65 -9.73 14.11
CA VAL A 205 13.08 -8.60 13.27
C VAL A 205 14.55 -8.35 13.55
N ASP A 206 15.38 -8.28 12.50
CA ASP A 206 16.82 -8.02 12.58
C ASP A 206 17.14 -6.91 11.58
N ILE A 207 17.43 -5.72 12.09
CA ILE A 207 17.68 -4.52 11.28
C ILE A 207 19.16 -4.17 11.37
N THR A 208 19.81 -4.09 10.22
CA THR A 208 21.20 -3.63 10.08
C THR A 208 21.23 -2.42 9.15
N SER A 209 21.97 -1.38 9.49
CA SER A 209 22.08 -0.16 8.69
C SER A 209 23.51 0.37 8.64
N GLY A 210 23.89 1.00 7.55
CA GLY A 210 25.14 1.79 7.45
C GLY A 210 25.11 3.09 8.27
N PHE A 211 23.91 3.51 8.69
CA PHE A 211 23.69 4.64 9.58
C PHE A 211 23.30 4.16 10.97
N PRO A 212 23.71 4.86 12.04
CA PRO A 212 23.22 4.53 13.37
C PRO A 212 21.69 4.55 13.45
N LEU A 213 21.12 3.53 14.10
CA LEU A 213 19.68 3.36 14.26
C LEU A 213 19.20 4.08 15.52
N VAL A 214 18.16 4.88 15.42
CA VAL A 214 17.58 5.62 16.54
C VAL A 214 16.05 5.51 16.57
N GLY A 215 15.47 5.59 17.75
CA GLY A 215 14.04 5.76 17.93
C GLY A 215 13.19 4.70 17.26
N PHE A 216 13.52 3.41 17.46
CA PHE A 216 12.64 2.32 17.04
C PHE A 216 11.27 2.47 17.71
N ARG A 217 10.20 2.45 16.94
CA ARG A 217 8.82 2.53 17.42
C ARG A 217 7.97 1.47 16.76
N GLN A 218 7.34 0.65 17.57
CA GLN A 218 6.29 -0.24 17.10
C GLN A 218 4.98 0.55 16.99
N ARG A 219 4.25 0.33 15.92
CA ARG A 219 2.99 1.03 15.63
C ARG A 219 1.76 0.23 16.01
N ASP A 220 1.84 -1.10 15.87
CA ASP A 220 0.81 -1.98 16.38
C ASP A 220 0.98 -2.25 17.87
N THR A 221 -0.06 -2.78 18.51
CA THR A 221 -0.05 -3.18 19.93
C THR A 221 -0.37 -4.66 20.13
N ALA A 222 -0.70 -5.38 19.05
CA ALA A 222 -1.14 -6.77 19.11
C ALA A 222 0.02 -7.74 19.35
N TYR A 223 1.23 -7.40 18.88
CA TYR A 223 2.42 -8.26 18.92
C TYR A 223 3.60 -7.54 19.58
N PRO A 224 3.58 -7.25 20.90
CA PRO A 224 4.56 -6.39 21.54
C PRO A 224 5.98 -6.95 21.41
N LEU A 225 6.78 -6.35 20.54
CA LEU A 225 8.16 -6.74 20.28
C LEU A 225 9.08 -6.35 21.45
N GLN A 226 9.90 -7.28 21.90
CA GLN A 226 10.99 -7.02 22.81
C GLN A 226 12.21 -6.54 22.02
N VAL A 227 12.55 -5.26 22.15
CA VAL A 227 13.58 -4.60 21.35
C VAL A 227 14.92 -4.64 22.06
N THR A 228 15.95 -5.19 21.41
CA THR A 228 17.31 -5.30 21.91
C THR A 228 18.29 -4.62 20.95
N PRO A 229 18.88 -3.46 21.30
CA PRO A 229 19.95 -2.86 20.50
C PRO A 229 21.21 -3.74 20.52
N MET A 230 21.75 -4.02 19.34
CA MET A 230 22.98 -4.79 19.14
C MET A 230 24.12 -3.90 18.64
N GLY A 231 24.37 -2.82 19.34
CA GLY A 231 25.25 -1.71 18.92
C GLY A 231 24.46 -0.55 18.31
N VAL A 232 25.17 0.38 17.67
CA VAL A 232 24.53 1.59 17.12
C VAL A 232 23.87 1.37 15.75
N ASN A 233 24.33 0.36 15.01
CA ASN A 233 23.91 0.09 13.63
C ASN A 233 23.01 -1.13 13.48
N ARG A 234 22.64 -1.78 14.58
CA ARG A 234 21.82 -3.00 14.55
C ARG A 234 20.82 -3.05 15.70
N VAL A 235 19.59 -3.45 15.37
CA VAL A 235 18.51 -3.69 16.34
C VAL A 235 17.90 -5.05 16.05
N VAL A 236 17.68 -5.82 17.11
CA VAL A 236 16.90 -7.07 17.05
C VAL A 236 15.63 -6.88 17.88
N ALA A 237 14.50 -7.29 17.34
CA ALA A 237 13.23 -7.24 18.06
C ALA A 237 12.48 -8.58 17.89
N GLU A 238 11.94 -9.12 19.00
CA GLU A 238 11.36 -10.45 19.01
C GLU A 238 10.01 -10.48 19.74
N TYR A 239 9.13 -11.35 19.27
CA TYR A 239 7.85 -11.65 19.89
C TYR A 239 7.58 -13.15 19.83
N GLN A 240 6.99 -13.68 20.90
CA GLN A 240 6.46 -15.05 20.94
C GLN A 240 5.13 -15.04 21.68
N GLY A 241 4.14 -15.74 21.13
CA GLY A 241 2.81 -15.83 21.72
C GLY A 241 2.09 -17.12 21.32
N ALA A 242 1.20 -17.60 22.19
CA ALA A 242 0.35 -18.75 21.95
C ALA A 242 -1.12 -18.32 21.86
N GLY A 243 -1.89 -18.93 20.94
CA GLY A 243 -3.31 -18.61 20.75
C GLY A 243 -3.53 -17.17 20.31
N VAL A 244 -2.68 -16.65 19.42
CA VAL A 244 -2.67 -15.25 19.01
C VAL A 244 -3.70 -14.99 17.92
N ALA A 245 -4.60 -14.02 18.13
CA ALA A 245 -5.49 -13.55 17.09
C ALA A 245 -4.79 -12.54 16.20
N LEU A 246 -4.83 -12.76 14.86
CA LEU A 246 -4.24 -11.86 13.87
C LEU A 246 -5.22 -10.72 13.60
N THR A 247 -5.19 -9.67 14.42
CA THR A 247 -6.16 -8.56 14.41
C THR A 247 -5.61 -7.26 13.82
N GLN A 248 -4.29 -7.12 13.79
CA GLN A 248 -3.58 -5.94 13.29
C GLN A 248 -2.44 -6.39 12.38
N ASP A 249 -1.97 -5.49 11.54
CA ASP A 249 -0.75 -5.70 10.79
C ASP A 249 0.47 -5.44 11.70
N LEU A 250 1.56 -6.17 11.49
CA LEU A 250 2.82 -5.88 12.16
C LEU A 250 3.43 -4.64 11.52
N ALA A 251 3.59 -3.57 12.28
CA ALA A 251 4.12 -2.33 11.77
C ALA A 251 5.10 -1.66 12.74
N PHE A 252 6.22 -1.17 12.23
CA PHE A 252 7.22 -0.43 13.00
C PHE A 252 7.97 0.57 12.14
N ASP A 253 8.54 1.56 12.78
CA ASP A 253 9.42 2.54 12.16
C ASP A 253 10.68 2.79 13.01
N TYR A 254 11.74 3.22 12.36
CA TYR A 254 13.02 3.57 12.98
C TYR A 254 13.67 4.75 12.28
N GLY A 255 14.45 5.52 13.01
CA GLY A 255 15.22 6.65 12.49
C GLY A 255 16.64 6.28 12.09
N LEU A 256 17.20 7.03 11.15
CA LEU A 256 18.59 6.95 10.72
C LEU A 256 19.35 8.20 11.17
N ASP A 257 20.37 8.05 12.00
CA ASP A 257 21.21 9.17 12.43
C ASP A 257 22.33 9.42 11.41
N VAL A 258 22.21 10.51 10.67
CA VAL A 258 23.20 10.93 9.68
C VAL A 258 24.12 12.04 10.19
N SER A 259 24.15 12.31 11.50
CA SER A 259 24.96 13.38 12.09
C SER A 259 26.45 13.22 11.87
N ARG A 260 26.93 11.99 11.71
CA ARG A 260 28.36 11.67 11.51
C ARG A 260 28.67 11.13 10.12
N THR A 261 27.68 10.54 9.45
CA THR A 261 27.87 9.86 8.17
C THR A 261 26.62 10.09 7.33
N SER A 262 26.77 10.79 6.22
CA SER A 262 25.67 11.06 5.28
C SER A 262 25.62 10.10 4.10
N ALA A 263 26.62 9.23 3.95
CA ALA A 263 26.69 8.24 2.89
C ALA A 263 27.17 6.89 3.41
N SER A 264 26.62 5.82 2.88
CA SER A 264 27.01 4.43 3.13
C SER A 264 27.26 3.72 1.80
N LEU A 265 28.29 2.90 1.75
CA LEU A 265 28.60 2.00 0.64
C LEU A 265 28.61 0.56 1.16
N ILE A 266 27.83 -0.28 0.52
CA ILE A 266 27.88 -1.72 0.74
C ILE A 266 28.27 -2.37 -0.57
N ALA A 267 29.16 -3.35 -0.49
CA ALA A 267 29.53 -4.17 -1.60
C ALA A 267 29.36 -5.64 -1.24
N TYR A 268 28.80 -6.41 -2.15
CA TYR A 268 28.60 -7.82 -2.01
C TYR A 268 29.09 -8.57 -3.26
N ARG A 269 29.80 -9.64 -3.04
CA ARG A 269 30.13 -10.62 -4.08
C ARG A 269 29.82 -11.99 -3.54
N SER A 270 29.11 -12.81 -4.30
CA SER A 270 28.85 -14.18 -3.89
C SER A 270 30.18 -14.94 -3.74
N PRO A 271 30.41 -15.63 -2.62
CA PRO A 271 31.61 -16.46 -2.45
C PRO A 271 31.61 -17.68 -3.38
N GLU A 272 30.43 -18.10 -3.82
CA GLU A 272 30.25 -19.15 -4.81
C GLU A 272 29.65 -18.55 -6.09
N PRO A 273 30.11 -18.95 -7.29
CA PRO A 273 29.51 -18.47 -8.52
C PRO A 273 28.04 -18.85 -8.54
N LEU A 274 27.16 -17.83 -8.62
CA LEU A 274 25.74 -18.05 -8.84
C LEU A 274 25.57 -18.67 -10.22
N LEU A 275 25.26 -19.98 -10.23
CA LEU A 275 24.81 -20.63 -11.45
C LEU A 275 23.42 -20.10 -11.76
N ALA A 276 23.34 -19.11 -12.64
CA ALA A 276 22.07 -18.69 -13.21
C ALA A 276 21.55 -19.85 -14.07
N TYR A 277 20.59 -20.59 -13.55
CA TYR A 277 19.84 -21.58 -14.33
C TYR A 277 18.95 -20.83 -15.32
N ASP A 278 19.46 -20.60 -16.52
CA ASP A 278 18.56 -20.29 -17.64
C ASP A 278 18.00 -21.58 -18.18
N LEU A 279 16.78 -21.93 -17.82
CA LEU A 279 16.06 -23.09 -18.33
C LEU A 279 15.87 -23.07 -19.85
N ARG A 280 16.13 -21.94 -20.52
CA ARG A 280 16.04 -21.78 -21.99
C ARG A 280 17.34 -22.10 -22.69
N ASP A 281 18.47 -21.97 -22.00
CA ASP A 281 19.80 -22.29 -22.56
C ASP A 281 20.74 -22.79 -21.46
N PRO A 282 20.76 -24.12 -21.21
CA PRO A 282 21.63 -24.71 -20.21
C PRO A 282 23.12 -24.51 -20.47
N ASN A 283 23.52 -24.03 -21.66
CA ASN A 283 24.92 -23.72 -22.00
C ASN A 283 25.29 -22.26 -21.66
N ARG A 284 24.35 -21.44 -21.21
CA ARG A 284 24.59 -20.05 -20.75
C ARG A 284 24.98 -19.91 -19.29
N THR A 285 25.24 -20.98 -18.59
CA THR A 285 25.79 -20.95 -17.24
C THR A 285 27.24 -20.47 -17.26
N LYS A 286 27.45 -19.16 -17.44
CA LYS A 286 28.68 -18.53 -16.98
C LYS A 286 28.52 -18.16 -15.52
N PRO A 287 29.50 -18.50 -14.65
CA PRO A 287 29.52 -17.96 -13.30
C PRO A 287 29.49 -16.43 -13.39
N ASP A 288 28.54 -15.82 -12.68
CA ASP A 288 28.56 -14.38 -12.52
C ASP A 288 29.73 -14.04 -11.60
N GLU A 289 30.83 -13.56 -12.15
CA GLU A 289 32.01 -13.14 -11.41
C GLU A 289 31.89 -11.71 -10.90
N ASP A 290 30.85 -11.00 -11.30
CA ASP A 290 30.62 -9.61 -10.92
C ASP A 290 30.16 -9.52 -9.47
N GLY A 291 30.49 -8.42 -8.83
CA GLY A 291 29.94 -8.04 -7.52
C GLY A 291 28.88 -6.95 -7.67
N TYR A 292 28.09 -6.82 -6.64
CA TYR A 292 27.06 -5.79 -6.54
C TYR A 292 27.45 -4.76 -5.49
N PHE A 293 27.11 -3.52 -5.70
CA PHE A 293 27.29 -2.48 -4.68
C PHE A 293 26.05 -1.58 -4.61
N GLU A 294 25.83 -1.07 -3.41
CA GLU A 294 24.82 -0.06 -3.16
C GLU A 294 25.47 1.15 -2.52
N VAL A 295 25.17 2.33 -3.02
CA VAL A 295 25.55 3.61 -2.41
C VAL A 295 24.27 4.31 -1.95
N SER A 296 24.14 4.48 -0.64
CA SER A 296 23.06 5.24 -0.02
C SER A 296 23.60 6.55 0.50
N ALA A 297 23.00 7.68 0.09
CA ALA A 297 23.34 8.99 0.60
C ALA A 297 22.08 9.71 1.05
N LEU A 298 22.10 10.20 2.29
CA LEU A 298 20.98 10.90 2.91
C LEU A 298 21.35 12.37 3.12
N PHE A 299 20.60 13.25 2.51
CA PHE A 299 20.81 14.69 2.59
C PHE A 299 19.55 15.34 3.15
N ASN A 300 19.74 16.41 3.94
CA ASN A 300 18.62 17.29 4.26
C ASN A 300 18.24 18.14 3.03
N GLU A 301 17.15 18.86 3.12
CA GLU A 301 16.65 19.72 2.04
C GLU A 301 17.67 20.80 1.59
N ARG A 302 18.66 21.11 2.41
CA ARG A 302 19.73 22.07 2.13
C ARG A 302 21.03 21.42 1.64
N GLY A 303 21.02 20.10 1.39
CA GLY A 303 22.21 19.35 0.99
C GLY A 303 23.28 19.25 2.08
N GLN A 304 22.94 19.52 3.34
CA GLN A 304 23.84 19.39 4.48
C GLN A 304 23.59 18.09 5.23
N PRO A 305 24.60 17.48 5.87
CA PRO A 305 24.40 16.37 6.79
C PRO A 305 23.43 16.79 7.89
N VAL A 306 22.46 15.93 8.21
CA VAL A 306 21.50 16.23 9.28
C VAL A 306 22.18 16.00 10.61
N SER A 307 22.60 17.10 11.25
CA SER A 307 23.34 17.05 12.53
C SER A 307 22.45 17.01 13.78
N ASP A 308 21.14 17.13 13.66
CA ASP A 308 20.27 17.31 14.82
C ASP A 308 18.91 16.62 14.66
N PHE A 309 18.83 15.35 15.03
CA PHE A 309 17.55 14.69 15.26
C PHE A 309 16.84 15.31 16.45
N GLY A 310 15.87 16.20 16.17
CA GLY A 310 14.91 16.69 17.16
C GLY A 310 15.37 17.90 17.99
N ARG A 311 16.49 18.57 17.67
CA ARG A 311 16.93 19.75 18.42
C ARG A 311 16.65 21.09 17.72
N THR A 312 16.60 21.12 16.39
CA THR A 312 16.23 22.35 15.68
C THR A 312 14.75 22.28 15.33
N PRO A 313 13.90 23.22 15.76
CA PRO A 313 12.52 23.28 15.29
C PRO A 313 12.52 23.38 13.76
N ALA A 314 11.76 22.51 13.10
CA ALA A 314 11.58 22.61 11.65
C ALA A 314 11.05 24.00 11.29
N PRO A 315 11.50 24.63 10.18
CA PRO A 315 11.01 25.94 9.78
C PRO A 315 9.47 25.94 9.64
N PRO A 316 8.83 27.10 9.81
CA PRO A 316 7.39 27.21 9.59
C PRO A 316 6.99 26.74 8.18
N ARG A 317 5.99 25.89 8.09
CA ARG A 317 5.46 25.40 6.82
C ARG A 317 4.53 26.43 6.16
N SER A 318 4.55 26.48 4.84
CA SER A 318 3.66 27.30 4.01
C SER A 318 2.97 26.38 3.01
N VAL A 319 1.68 26.01 3.28
CA VAL A 319 1.02 24.89 2.62
C VAL A 319 -0.40 25.24 2.17
N VAL A 320 -0.75 24.87 0.94
CA VAL A 320 -2.15 24.76 0.50
C VAL A 320 -2.51 23.29 0.37
N VAL A 321 -3.54 22.86 1.07
CA VAL A 321 -4.11 21.51 0.92
C VAL A 321 -5.26 21.58 -0.08
N MET A 322 -5.24 20.67 -1.07
CA MET A 322 -6.31 20.53 -2.05
C MET A 322 -6.92 19.15 -1.90
N LEU A 323 -8.20 19.08 -1.59
CA LEU A 323 -8.95 17.86 -1.39
C LEU A 323 -9.99 17.70 -2.51
N ASP A 324 -9.90 16.61 -3.24
CA ASP A 324 -10.86 16.22 -4.26
C ASP A 324 -12.18 15.77 -3.62
N THR A 325 -13.27 16.39 -4.04
CA THR A 325 -14.65 16.08 -3.60
C THR A 325 -15.54 15.69 -4.79
N SER A 326 -14.95 15.20 -5.88
CA SER A 326 -15.68 14.68 -7.05
C SER A 326 -16.34 13.33 -6.76
N LEU A 327 -17.28 12.91 -7.59
CA LEU A 327 -18.03 11.67 -7.40
C LEU A 327 -17.14 10.41 -7.52
N SER A 328 -15.97 10.48 -8.16
CA SER A 328 -15.02 9.38 -8.20
C SER A 328 -14.38 9.07 -6.84
N MET A 329 -14.40 10.04 -5.91
CA MET A 329 -13.93 9.92 -4.52
C MET A 329 -14.95 9.28 -3.57
N ASN A 330 -16.00 8.62 -4.07
CA ASN A 330 -17.04 8.02 -3.25
C ASN A 330 -16.52 6.86 -2.36
N PHE A 331 -17.34 6.51 -1.35
CA PHE A 331 -17.09 5.43 -0.39
C PHE A 331 -15.76 5.59 0.37
N GLU A 332 -14.97 4.52 0.45
CA GLU A 332 -13.75 4.42 1.23
C GLU A 332 -12.67 5.42 0.83
N LYS A 333 -12.63 5.87 -0.44
CA LYS A 333 -11.69 6.90 -0.89
C LYS A 333 -11.88 8.23 -0.18
N LEU A 334 -13.13 8.67 -0.01
CA LEU A 334 -13.42 9.93 0.69
C LEU A 334 -13.03 9.84 2.16
N ASP A 335 -13.35 8.73 2.84
CA ASP A 335 -13.00 8.54 4.24
C ASP A 335 -11.49 8.59 4.42
N ARG A 336 -10.73 7.96 3.54
CA ARG A 336 -9.27 7.98 3.55
C ARG A 336 -8.69 9.34 3.22
N ALA A 337 -9.25 10.02 2.22
CA ALA A 337 -8.83 11.37 1.85
C ALA A 337 -9.11 12.37 2.99
N TYR A 338 -10.25 12.22 3.66
CA TYR A 338 -10.59 13.00 4.86
C TYR A 338 -9.65 12.70 6.03
N GLU A 339 -9.36 11.42 6.29
CA GLU A 339 -8.43 11.01 7.34
C GLU A 339 -7.04 11.59 7.09
N ALA A 340 -6.52 11.47 5.86
CA ALA A 340 -5.26 12.05 5.44
C ALA A 340 -5.21 13.57 5.67
N CYS A 341 -6.22 14.27 5.19
CA CYS A 341 -6.34 15.72 5.35
C CYS A 341 -6.44 16.12 6.84
N SER A 342 -7.22 15.36 7.63
CA SER A 342 -7.39 15.59 9.07
C SER A 342 -6.08 15.40 9.84
N LEU A 343 -5.34 14.36 9.56
CA LEU A 343 -4.05 14.10 10.19
C LEU A 343 -3.06 15.23 9.88
N PHE A 344 -2.99 15.64 8.62
CA PHE A 344 -2.14 16.76 8.23
C PHE A 344 -2.53 18.06 8.94
N LEU A 345 -3.80 18.47 8.89
CA LEU A 345 -4.27 19.69 9.52
C LEU A 345 -4.00 19.71 11.03
N LYS A 346 -4.14 18.57 11.72
CA LYS A 346 -3.82 18.42 13.14
C LYS A 346 -2.32 18.47 13.44
N SER A 347 -1.45 18.20 12.46
CA SER A 347 0.01 18.31 12.60
C SER A 347 0.55 19.73 12.45
N LEU A 348 -0.30 20.68 12.03
CA LEU A 348 0.10 22.07 11.85
C LEU A 348 0.39 22.74 13.20
N ARG A 349 1.44 23.55 13.21
CA ARG A 349 1.87 24.35 14.36
C ARG A 349 1.36 25.81 14.21
N PRO A 350 1.23 26.56 15.31
CA PRO A 350 0.75 27.95 15.26
C PRO A 350 1.57 28.87 14.32
N GLU A 351 2.86 28.61 14.15
CA GLU A 351 3.74 29.34 13.24
C GLU A 351 3.57 28.97 11.77
N ASP A 352 3.00 27.80 11.45
CA ASP A 352 2.71 27.37 10.09
C ASP A 352 1.64 28.25 9.44
N ARG A 353 1.69 28.37 8.11
CA ARG A 353 0.68 29.07 7.31
C ARG A 353 0.03 28.08 6.36
N PHE A 354 -1.28 28.08 6.34
CA PHE A 354 -1.99 27.15 5.48
C PHE A 354 -3.24 27.75 4.83
N ASN A 355 -3.70 27.09 3.79
CA ASN A 355 -5.04 27.24 3.25
C ASN A 355 -5.57 25.85 2.82
N LEU A 356 -6.87 25.76 2.59
CA LEU A 356 -7.53 24.53 2.15
C LEU A 356 -8.43 24.85 0.96
N VAL A 357 -8.43 23.96 -0.03
CA VAL A 357 -9.27 24.03 -1.23
C VAL A 357 -10.00 22.71 -1.38
N LEU A 358 -11.30 22.76 -1.52
CA LEU A 358 -12.13 21.66 -1.97
C LEU A 358 -12.41 21.83 -3.47
N PHE A 359 -12.33 20.78 -4.24
CA PHE A 359 -12.56 20.87 -5.66
C PHE A 359 -13.27 19.64 -6.24
N ASN A 360 -14.13 19.91 -7.21
CA ASN A 360 -14.85 18.97 -8.05
C ASN A 360 -15.06 19.64 -9.43
N ASP A 361 -16.29 19.86 -9.87
CA ASP A 361 -16.66 20.74 -10.99
C ASP A 361 -16.58 22.24 -10.62
N ASP A 362 -16.56 22.53 -9.30
CA ASP A 362 -16.32 23.85 -8.72
C ASP A 362 -15.08 23.84 -7.82
N VAL A 363 -14.62 25.02 -7.40
CA VAL A 363 -13.43 25.18 -6.55
C VAL A 363 -13.76 26.13 -5.40
N GLN A 364 -13.73 25.60 -4.18
CA GLN A 364 -14.04 26.33 -2.97
C GLN A 364 -12.81 26.45 -2.07
N ALA A 365 -12.39 27.68 -1.80
CA ALA A 365 -11.31 27.93 -0.85
C ALA A 365 -11.87 28.15 0.56
N PHE A 366 -11.19 27.60 1.57
CA PHE A 366 -11.52 27.82 2.99
C PHE A 366 -11.38 29.29 3.39
N SER A 367 -10.37 29.96 2.82
CA SER A 367 -10.15 31.39 3.06
C SER A 367 -9.49 32.04 1.82
N GLU A 368 -9.75 33.33 1.62
CA GLU A 368 -9.04 34.11 0.60
C GLU A 368 -7.60 34.47 1.02
N THR A 369 -7.29 34.38 2.30
CA THR A 369 -5.98 34.72 2.87
C THR A 369 -5.37 33.54 3.62
N PRO A 370 -4.02 33.48 3.71
CA PRO A 370 -3.33 32.46 4.52
C PRO A 370 -3.79 32.46 5.97
N GLN A 371 -4.04 31.27 6.52
CA GLN A 371 -4.43 31.06 7.91
C GLN A 371 -3.25 30.52 8.73
N THR A 372 -3.24 30.81 10.04
CA THR A 372 -2.26 30.23 10.97
C THR A 372 -2.68 28.82 11.39
N GLY A 373 -1.71 27.92 11.63
CA GLY A 373 -1.95 26.53 12.05
C GLY A 373 -2.41 26.36 13.50
N THR A 374 -3.23 27.30 14.01
CA THR A 374 -3.79 27.21 15.36
C THR A 374 -4.89 26.16 15.46
N ALA A 375 -5.10 25.59 16.66
CA ALA A 375 -6.15 24.60 16.90
C ALA A 375 -7.55 25.12 16.48
N GLU A 376 -7.83 26.42 16.66
CA GLU A 376 -9.08 27.04 16.23
C GLU A 376 -9.23 27.02 14.70
N ASN A 377 -8.21 27.46 13.96
CA ASN A 377 -8.27 27.51 12.51
C ASN A 377 -8.29 26.10 11.89
N THR A 378 -7.55 25.14 12.46
CA THR A 378 -7.59 23.75 12.00
C THR A 378 -8.95 23.10 12.27
N ALA A 379 -9.59 23.39 13.41
CA ALA A 379 -10.96 22.93 13.70
C ALA A 379 -11.97 23.51 12.71
N ARG A 380 -11.86 24.80 12.37
CA ARG A 380 -12.71 25.46 11.35
C ARG A 380 -12.49 24.87 9.95
N ALA A 381 -11.25 24.54 9.58
CA ALA A 381 -10.94 23.90 8.32
C ALA A 381 -11.53 22.49 8.24
N LEU A 382 -11.45 21.69 9.31
CA LEU A 382 -12.09 20.39 9.39
C LEU A 382 -13.62 20.47 9.31
N ASP A 383 -14.23 21.48 9.94
CA ASP A 383 -15.66 21.73 9.85
C ASP A 383 -16.06 22.15 8.42
N PHE A 384 -15.23 22.92 7.73
CA PHE A 384 -15.44 23.28 6.33
C PHE A 384 -15.48 22.03 5.43
N ILE A 385 -14.55 21.04 5.62
CA ILE A 385 -14.58 19.77 4.91
C ILE A 385 -15.86 18.98 5.23
N ARG A 386 -16.25 18.89 6.50
CA ARG A 386 -17.43 18.12 6.94
C ARG A 386 -18.74 18.65 6.37
N ARG A 387 -18.81 19.91 6.03
CA ARG A 387 -19.99 20.54 5.39
C ARG A 387 -20.01 20.36 3.89
N SER A 388 -18.92 19.86 3.30
CA SER A 388 -18.86 19.56 1.88
C SER A 388 -19.59 18.26 1.57
N TYR A 389 -19.92 18.07 0.31
CA TYR A 389 -20.51 16.84 -0.21
C TYR A 389 -19.86 16.49 -1.54
N LEU A 390 -19.85 15.21 -1.85
CA LEU A 390 -19.38 14.75 -3.16
C LEU A 390 -20.33 15.17 -4.25
N SER A 391 -19.83 15.79 -5.29
CA SER A 391 -20.63 16.16 -6.46
C SER A 391 -19.79 16.30 -7.73
N GLY A 392 -20.43 16.20 -8.87
CA GLY A 392 -19.85 16.53 -10.18
C GLY A 392 -18.67 15.69 -10.61
N GLY A 393 -17.98 16.19 -11.61
CA GLY A 393 -16.72 15.66 -12.10
C GLY A 393 -15.53 16.40 -11.49
N THR A 394 -14.33 16.24 -12.10
CA THR A 394 -13.08 16.81 -11.60
C THR A 394 -12.51 17.81 -12.60
N ASP A 395 -12.55 19.12 -12.29
CA ASP A 395 -11.94 20.18 -13.08
C ASP A 395 -10.54 20.52 -12.54
N PHE A 396 -9.55 19.71 -12.91
CA PHE A 396 -8.16 19.93 -12.50
C PHE A 396 -7.59 21.26 -12.99
N ALA A 397 -8.04 21.79 -14.12
CA ALA A 397 -7.52 23.05 -14.65
C ALA A 397 -7.84 24.21 -13.69
N LYS A 398 -9.11 24.33 -13.28
CA LYS A 398 -9.53 25.34 -12.29
C LYS A 398 -8.90 25.09 -10.93
N ALA A 399 -8.87 23.83 -10.48
CA ALA A 399 -8.32 23.46 -9.17
C ALA A 399 -6.84 23.83 -9.07
N LEU A 400 -6.00 23.40 -10.00
CA LEU A 400 -4.57 23.71 -10.02
C LEU A 400 -4.29 25.21 -10.15
N GLN A 401 -5.06 25.94 -10.97
CA GLN A 401 -4.95 27.38 -11.07
C GLN A 401 -5.24 28.09 -9.75
N ARG A 402 -6.34 27.71 -9.06
CA ARG A 402 -6.72 28.30 -7.77
C ARG A 402 -5.72 27.92 -6.67
N GLY A 403 -5.36 26.65 -6.57
CA GLY A 403 -4.37 26.17 -5.61
C GLY A 403 -3.03 26.85 -5.75
N LEU A 404 -2.55 27.00 -6.98
CA LEU A 404 -1.29 27.71 -7.27
C LEU A 404 -1.37 29.20 -6.89
N ALA A 405 -2.47 29.88 -7.18
CA ALA A 405 -2.66 31.28 -6.80
C ALA A 405 -2.61 31.48 -5.28
N LEU A 406 -3.30 30.62 -4.53
CA LEU A 406 -3.27 30.64 -3.06
C LEU A 406 -1.92 30.26 -2.49
N ALA A 407 -1.22 29.27 -3.07
CA ALA A 407 0.11 28.87 -2.64
C ALA A 407 1.14 30.01 -2.86
N LYS A 408 1.04 30.73 -3.97
CA LYS A 408 1.89 31.90 -4.23
C LYS A 408 1.63 33.08 -3.32
N ALA A 409 0.43 33.16 -2.71
CA ALA A 409 0.12 34.16 -1.70
C ALA A 409 0.65 33.80 -0.29
N LEU A 410 1.12 32.58 -0.06
CA LEU A 410 1.74 32.18 1.20
C LEU A 410 3.10 32.87 1.39
N PRO A 411 3.50 33.16 2.65
CA PRO A 411 4.81 33.73 2.94
C PRO A 411 5.93 32.71 2.75
N GLY A 412 7.16 33.23 2.63
CA GLY A 412 8.39 32.41 2.48
C GLY A 412 8.64 31.93 1.06
N ASP A 413 9.79 31.27 0.86
CA ASP A 413 10.23 30.76 -0.44
C ASP A 413 9.90 29.27 -0.63
N GLU A 414 9.72 28.54 0.46
CA GLU A 414 9.34 27.12 0.43
C GLU A 414 7.82 26.99 0.56
N ARG A 415 7.15 26.90 -0.59
CA ARG A 415 5.69 26.82 -0.67
C ARG A 415 5.29 25.45 -1.20
N THR A 416 4.35 24.82 -0.53
CA THR A 416 3.91 23.48 -0.87
C THR A 416 2.42 23.47 -1.19
N LEU A 417 2.06 22.71 -2.21
CA LEU A 417 0.70 22.36 -2.55
C LEU A 417 0.53 20.85 -2.33
N ILE A 418 -0.31 20.47 -1.39
CA ILE A 418 -0.65 19.07 -1.13
C ILE A 418 -1.94 18.76 -1.88
N LEU A 419 -1.89 17.79 -2.77
CA LEU A 419 -3.00 17.37 -3.60
C LEU A 419 -3.47 15.98 -3.19
N ILE A 420 -4.69 15.84 -2.67
CA ILE A 420 -5.29 14.57 -2.25
C ILE A 420 -6.45 14.26 -3.20
N THR A 421 -6.31 13.24 -4.06
CA THR A 421 -7.22 12.94 -5.18
C THR A 421 -6.97 11.54 -5.74
N ASP A 422 -7.89 10.99 -6.53
CA ASP A 422 -7.61 9.83 -7.40
C ASP A 422 -6.92 10.23 -8.72
N GLY A 423 -6.81 11.53 -9.03
CA GLY A 423 -6.04 12.05 -10.15
C GLY A 423 -6.71 11.92 -11.52
N ASN A 424 -8.01 11.69 -11.59
CA ASN A 424 -8.73 11.47 -12.84
C ASN A 424 -9.47 12.73 -13.32
N PRO A 425 -8.90 13.53 -14.26
CA PRO A 425 -9.57 14.71 -14.81
C PRO A 425 -10.75 14.30 -15.69
N THR A 426 -11.95 14.84 -15.43
CA THR A 426 -13.15 14.52 -16.18
C THR A 426 -13.77 15.72 -16.89
N LEU A 427 -13.38 16.94 -16.50
CA LEU A 427 -13.95 18.19 -17.01
C LEU A 427 -12.87 19.10 -17.61
N THR A 428 -13.32 20.07 -18.42
CA THR A 428 -12.54 21.16 -19.06
C THR A 428 -11.36 20.62 -19.88
N THR A 429 -10.31 20.15 -19.27
CA THR A 429 -9.15 19.55 -19.92
C THR A 429 -8.87 18.19 -19.28
N THR A 430 -9.12 17.12 -20.03
CA THR A 430 -8.89 15.73 -19.60
C THR A 430 -7.50 15.21 -20.00
N ARG A 431 -6.72 16.00 -20.78
CA ARG A 431 -5.36 15.62 -21.21
C ARG A 431 -4.35 15.96 -20.13
N GLY A 432 -3.89 14.97 -19.38
CA GLY A 432 -2.93 15.12 -18.28
C GLY A 432 -1.67 15.89 -18.69
N ASN A 433 -1.06 15.57 -19.82
CA ASN A 433 0.13 16.26 -20.34
C ASN A 433 -0.08 17.78 -20.60
N LYS A 434 -1.31 18.18 -20.94
CA LYS A 434 -1.62 19.61 -21.10
C LYS A 434 -1.74 20.28 -19.74
N LEU A 435 -2.43 19.66 -18.80
CA LEU A 435 -2.57 20.17 -17.43
C LEU A 435 -1.21 20.35 -16.75
N ILE A 436 -0.31 19.36 -16.89
CA ILE A 436 1.05 19.40 -16.33
C ILE A 436 1.85 20.56 -16.94
N ARG A 437 1.82 20.71 -18.25
CA ARG A 437 2.53 21.80 -18.94
C ARG A 437 2.00 23.17 -18.53
N ASP A 438 0.68 23.37 -18.58
CA ASP A 438 0.03 24.63 -18.21
C ASP A 438 0.37 25.01 -16.75
N PHE A 439 0.35 24.01 -15.85
CA PHE A 439 0.75 24.20 -14.46
C PHE A 439 2.24 24.58 -14.32
N ALA A 440 3.14 23.86 -14.99
CA ALA A 440 4.58 24.13 -14.93
C ALA A 440 4.92 25.54 -15.42
N GLU A 441 4.30 25.97 -16.55
CA GLU A 441 4.45 27.31 -17.08
C GLU A 441 3.94 28.40 -16.11
N ALA A 442 2.77 28.16 -15.49
CA ALA A 442 2.21 29.09 -14.52
C ALA A 442 3.03 29.12 -13.21
N ASN A 443 3.57 27.97 -12.81
CA ASN A 443 4.39 27.83 -11.61
C ASN A 443 5.75 28.55 -11.75
N ALA A 444 6.34 28.53 -12.93
CA ALA A 444 7.60 29.20 -13.22
C ALA A 444 7.51 30.73 -13.20
N LYS A 445 6.29 31.30 -13.28
CA LYS A 445 6.06 32.75 -13.31
C LYS A 445 5.90 33.31 -11.89
N GLY A 446 6.56 34.42 -11.58
CA GLY A 446 6.24 35.23 -10.39
C GLY A 446 6.71 34.69 -9.04
N GLY A 447 7.99 34.47 -8.85
CA GLY A 447 8.63 34.15 -7.56
C GLY A 447 9.08 32.69 -7.44
N ALA A 448 9.38 32.24 -6.21
CA ALA A 448 9.82 30.89 -5.97
C ALA A 448 8.75 29.88 -6.39
N PRO A 449 9.13 28.78 -7.08
CA PRO A 449 8.19 27.79 -7.55
C PRO A 449 7.56 27.02 -6.38
N VAL A 450 6.27 26.68 -6.53
CA VAL A 450 5.53 25.86 -5.59
C VAL A 450 5.79 24.39 -5.87
N ARG A 451 6.12 23.62 -4.84
CA ARG A 451 6.28 22.16 -4.93
C ARG A 451 4.93 21.47 -4.75
N VAL A 452 4.62 20.49 -5.58
CA VAL A 452 3.40 19.70 -5.48
C VAL A 452 3.70 18.35 -4.86
N PHE A 453 3.07 18.08 -3.75
CA PHE A 453 3.05 16.77 -3.11
C PHE A 453 1.71 16.13 -3.40
N ALA A 454 1.71 15.10 -4.24
CA ALA A 454 0.50 14.45 -4.69
C ALA A 454 0.26 13.16 -3.89
N PHE A 455 -0.86 13.10 -3.18
CA PHE A 455 -1.33 11.89 -2.50
C PHE A 455 -2.47 11.28 -3.28
N GLY A 456 -2.16 10.22 -4.04
CA GLY A 456 -3.12 9.47 -4.83
C GLY A 456 -3.91 8.49 -3.96
N VAL A 457 -5.24 8.57 -3.95
CA VAL A 457 -6.13 7.73 -3.16
C VAL A 457 -6.89 6.77 -4.06
N GLY A 458 -6.89 5.49 -3.67
CA GLY A 458 -7.59 4.44 -4.39
C GLY A 458 -6.70 3.64 -5.33
N ALA A 459 -7.19 2.45 -5.63
CA ALA A 459 -6.51 1.50 -6.51
C ALA A 459 -6.44 1.98 -7.97
N ASP A 460 -7.44 2.75 -8.39
CA ASP A 460 -7.61 3.36 -9.70
C ASP A 460 -6.98 4.75 -9.82
N ALA A 461 -6.18 5.17 -8.83
CA ALA A 461 -5.49 6.46 -8.86
C ALA A 461 -4.60 6.58 -10.11
N ASN A 462 -4.70 7.71 -10.80
CA ASN A 462 -3.93 8.02 -11.99
C ASN A 462 -2.47 8.34 -11.65
N ARG A 463 -1.70 7.25 -11.41
CA ARG A 463 -0.30 7.32 -10.95
C ARG A 463 0.59 8.10 -11.89
N GLU A 464 0.40 7.93 -13.20
CA GLU A 464 1.22 8.61 -14.22
C GLU A 464 1.05 10.13 -14.15
N PHE A 465 -0.19 10.60 -14.13
CA PHE A 465 -0.51 12.03 -14.05
C PHE A 465 0.01 12.66 -12.76
N LEU A 466 -0.27 12.03 -11.60
CA LEU A 466 0.11 12.56 -10.29
C LEU A 466 1.63 12.56 -10.09
N SER A 467 2.31 11.48 -10.50
CA SER A 467 3.78 11.40 -10.39
C SER A 467 4.48 12.42 -11.28
N GLU A 468 3.99 12.61 -12.50
CA GLU A 468 4.58 13.58 -13.41
C GLU A 468 4.33 15.03 -12.96
N LEU A 469 3.12 15.33 -12.45
CA LEU A 469 2.81 16.65 -11.87
C LEU A 469 3.72 16.97 -10.67
N ALA A 470 3.92 16.01 -9.78
CA ALA A 470 4.84 16.15 -8.66
C ALA A 470 6.29 16.34 -9.16
N ARG A 471 6.75 15.51 -10.10
CA ARG A 471 8.11 15.57 -10.64
C ARG A 471 8.46 16.92 -11.27
N VAL A 472 7.58 17.48 -12.12
CA VAL A 472 7.84 18.77 -12.79
C VAL A 472 7.88 19.96 -11.82
N SER A 473 7.27 19.81 -10.64
CA SER A 473 7.26 20.81 -9.58
C SER A 473 8.30 20.54 -8.47
N ARG A 474 9.18 19.56 -8.64
CA ARG A 474 10.18 19.14 -7.63
C ARG A 474 9.56 18.68 -6.31
N GLY A 475 8.37 18.14 -6.37
CA GLY A 475 7.69 17.49 -5.26
C GLY A 475 7.77 15.98 -5.35
N VAL A 476 6.92 15.30 -4.58
CA VAL A 476 6.86 13.85 -4.47
C VAL A 476 5.41 13.39 -4.64
N SER A 477 5.23 12.20 -5.18
CA SER A 477 3.92 11.54 -5.20
C SER A 477 3.96 10.30 -4.33
N GLU A 478 2.90 10.10 -3.59
CA GLU A 478 2.65 8.91 -2.78
C GLU A 478 1.25 8.36 -3.09
N PHE A 479 1.06 7.04 -2.96
CA PHE A 479 -0.20 6.40 -3.32
C PHE A 479 -0.65 5.50 -2.19
N GLY A 480 -1.77 5.88 -1.57
CA GLY A 480 -2.45 5.11 -0.53
C GLY A 480 -3.60 4.31 -1.13
N ARG A 481 -3.70 3.03 -0.72
CA ARG A 481 -4.90 2.24 -0.95
C ARG A 481 -5.90 2.48 0.17
N GLU A 482 -7.13 2.06 -0.04
CA GLU A 482 -8.20 2.15 0.95
C GLU A 482 -7.85 1.43 2.26
N THR A 483 -6.90 0.49 2.21
CA THR A 483 -6.52 -0.38 3.34
C THR A 483 -5.18 -0.02 4.00
N ASP A 484 -4.43 0.94 3.45
CA ASP A 484 -3.12 1.32 3.98
C ASP A 484 -3.25 2.12 5.29
N ASP A 485 -2.28 1.99 6.20
CA ASP A 485 -2.14 2.89 7.33
C ASP A 485 -1.63 4.26 6.84
N LEU A 486 -2.55 5.21 6.73
CA LEU A 486 -2.25 6.55 6.24
C LEU A 486 -1.44 7.39 7.23
N THR A 487 -1.55 7.11 8.53
CA THR A 487 -0.85 7.91 9.56
C THR A 487 0.65 7.92 9.31
N PHE A 488 1.20 6.75 9.00
CA PHE A 488 2.62 6.62 8.71
C PHE A 488 3.01 7.25 7.38
N ARG A 489 2.28 6.94 6.29
CA ARG A 489 2.60 7.46 4.96
C ARG A 489 2.59 8.99 4.94
N LEU A 490 1.70 9.59 5.71
CA LEU A 490 1.58 11.04 5.81
C LEU A 490 2.60 11.66 6.75
N ASP A 491 2.94 11.01 7.87
CA ASP A 491 4.04 11.44 8.75
C ASP A 491 5.40 11.49 8.02
N ALA A 492 5.57 10.61 7.02
CA ALA A 492 6.75 10.58 6.19
C ALA A 492 6.71 11.56 5.02
N PHE A 493 5.50 11.97 4.62
CA PHE A 493 5.23 12.82 3.46
C PHE A 493 5.21 14.32 3.85
N PHE A 494 4.95 14.66 5.14
CA PHE A 494 4.84 16.00 5.69
C PHE A 494 5.91 16.30 6.75
#